data_8e26193ef6121f75c28ec80483ceb106
#
_entry.id   8e26193ef6121f75c28ec80483ceb106
#
_cell.length_a   1.000
_cell.length_b   1.000
_cell.length_c   1.000
_cell.angle_alpha   90.00
_cell.angle_beta   90.00
_cell.angle_gamma   90.00
#
_symmetry.space_group_name_H-M   'P 1'
#
loop_
_entity.id
_entity.type
_entity.pdbx_description
1 polymer ?
#
loop_
_entity_poly.entity_id
_entity_poly.type
_entity_poly.pdbx_seq_one_letter_code
_entity_poly.pdbx_strand_id
1 'polypeptide(L)'
;MPLVSTDSDPLYQGWVDNVKRLKKAKFNIHSLINIEIKRSKILPSGDIRQTDLEKISDLTKSAFLIYSSYTEANLLRLIHLPNSFENAEVKAIIKAKQNNIINGWFKAIQLASSKNNVSIAGGSTIAMCEQSLQGIINSYLKNPSLIRNKLAHGQWSTAFNRNCSSLNSNPLTEPNNLDIAKIDGWYLIFDKLAELLKQLIQSPNQGFTVQYSQLIQEINTIAIDVQSWNLITKRARLLKRGGIPLPVSES
;
A
#
# COMPACT_ATOMS: atom_id res chain seq x y z
N MET A 1 -26.57 25.32 -1.54
CA MET A 1 -27.02 23.91 -1.51
C MET A 1 -25.80 23.06 -1.74
N PRO A 2 -25.42 22.14 -0.84
CA PRO A 2 -24.38 21.16 -1.14
C PRO A 2 -24.92 20.25 -2.24
N LEU A 3 -24.14 20.10 -3.31
CA LEU A 3 -24.40 19.10 -4.32
C LEU A 3 -24.33 17.73 -3.63
N VAL A 4 -25.49 17.10 -3.46
CA VAL A 4 -25.57 15.70 -3.03
C VAL A 4 -24.92 14.89 -4.14
N SER A 5 -23.66 14.53 -3.94
CA SER A 5 -22.98 13.58 -4.79
C SER A 5 -23.72 12.25 -4.65
N THR A 6 -24.48 11.89 -5.65
CA THR A 6 -25.10 10.57 -5.74
C THR A 6 -24.02 9.53 -6.08
N ASP A 7 -24.25 8.24 -5.85
CA ASP A 7 -23.35 7.14 -6.24
C ASP A 7 -22.99 7.14 -7.74
N SER A 8 -23.54 8.05 -8.51
CA SER A 8 -23.35 8.27 -9.94
C SER A 8 -22.32 9.34 -10.30
N ASP A 9 -21.58 9.93 -9.33
CA ASP A 9 -20.49 10.88 -9.66
C ASP A 9 -19.46 10.19 -10.56
N PRO A 10 -19.28 10.67 -11.82
CA PRO A 10 -18.36 10.06 -12.77
C PRO A 10 -16.90 10.01 -12.27
N LEU A 11 -16.47 11.01 -11.49
CA LEU A 11 -15.11 11.03 -10.91
C LEU A 11 -14.95 9.94 -9.87
N TYR A 12 -15.90 9.81 -8.94
CA TYR A 12 -15.88 8.74 -7.95
C TYR A 12 -15.90 7.36 -8.62
N GLN A 13 -16.83 7.15 -9.57
CA GLN A 13 -16.92 5.88 -10.28
C GLN A 13 -15.63 5.56 -11.05
N GLY A 14 -15.03 6.55 -11.71
CA GLY A 14 -13.75 6.38 -12.39
C GLY A 14 -12.63 5.91 -11.44
N TRP A 15 -12.56 6.45 -10.22
CA TRP A 15 -11.60 6.00 -9.22
C TRP A 15 -11.93 4.63 -8.65
N VAL A 16 -13.20 4.28 -8.47
CA VAL A 16 -13.63 2.92 -8.10
C VAL A 16 -13.13 1.91 -9.14
N ASP A 17 -13.30 2.20 -10.42
CA ASP A 17 -12.88 1.31 -11.50
C ASP A 17 -11.35 1.19 -11.61
N ASN A 18 -10.61 2.29 -11.39
CA ASN A 18 -9.16 2.26 -11.29
C ASN A 18 -8.67 1.35 -10.16
N VAL A 19 -9.27 1.46 -8.97
CA VAL A 19 -8.95 0.59 -7.82
C VAL A 19 -9.25 -0.87 -8.11
N LYS A 20 -10.41 -1.19 -8.75
CA LYS A 20 -10.75 -2.55 -9.16
C LYS A 20 -9.72 -3.10 -10.16
N ARG A 21 -9.32 -2.31 -11.14
CA ARG A 21 -8.32 -2.70 -12.14
C ARG A 21 -6.96 -2.96 -11.51
N LEU A 22 -6.53 -2.12 -10.57
CA LEU A 22 -5.27 -2.30 -9.85
C LEU A 22 -5.29 -3.54 -8.93
N LYS A 23 -6.44 -3.86 -8.30
CA LYS A 23 -6.61 -5.14 -7.58
C LYS A 23 -6.45 -6.35 -8.50
N LYS A 24 -7.01 -6.31 -9.71
CA LYS A 24 -6.82 -7.36 -10.71
C LYS A 24 -5.37 -7.45 -11.17
N ALA A 25 -4.71 -6.33 -11.42
CA ALA A 25 -3.29 -6.28 -11.78
C ALA A 25 -2.41 -6.86 -10.66
N LYS A 26 -2.68 -6.50 -9.39
CA LYS A 26 -2.05 -7.12 -8.21
C LYS A 26 -2.18 -8.64 -8.25
N PHE A 27 -3.41 -9.15 -8.38
CA PHE A 27 -3.65 -10.60 -8.40
C PHE A 27 -2.82 -11.29 -9.49
N ASN A 28 -2.81 -10.74 -10.71
CA ASN A 28 -2.10 -11.31 -11.85
C ASN A 28 -0.58 -11.34 -11.61
N ILE A 29 0.01 -10.22 -11.22
CA ILE A 29 1.46 -10.15 -10.99
C ILE A 29 1.90 -11.05 -9.81
N HIS A 30 1.11 -11.10 -8.73
CA HIS A 30 1.40 -11.98 -7.59
C HIS A 30 1.29 -13.47 -7.99
N SER A 31 0.36 -13.83 -8.88
CA SER A 31 0.25 -15.18 -9.43
C SER A 31 1.51 -15.57 -10.20
N LEU A 32 2.02 -14.68 -11.06
CA LEU A 32 3.27 -14.89 -11.79
C LEU A 32 4.46 -15.04 -10.82
N ILE A 33 4.59 -14.15 -9.85
CA ILE A 33 5.65 -14.23 -8.83
C ILE A 33 5.58 -15.55 -8.06
N ASN A 34 4.38 -15.99 -7.66
CA ASN A 34 4.21 -17.25 -6.94
C ASN A 34 4.61 -18.47 -7.79
N ILE A 35 4.41 -18.44 -9.11
CA ILE A 35 4.88 -19.46 -10.05
C ILE A 35 6.42 -19.48 -10.07
N GLU A 36 7.06 -18.32 -10.23
CA GLU A 36 8.51 -18.23 -10.25
C GLU A 36 9.14 -18.66 -8.92
N ILE A 37 8.54 -18.27 -7.78
CA ILE A 37 8.99 -18.71 -6.45
C ILE A 37 8.91 -20.24 -6.31
N LYS A 38 7.83 -20.88 -6.77
CA LYS A 38 7.68 -22.35 -6.72
C LYS A 38 8.69 -23.06 -7.61
N ARG A 39 8.99 -22.50 -8.78
CA ARG A 39 9.94 -23.06 -9.76
C ARG A 39 11.40 -22.81 -9.39
N SER A 40 11.68 -21.86 -8.51
CA SER A 40 13.04 -21.47 -8.15
C SER A 40 13.83 -22.65 -7.56
N LYS A 41 15.09 -22.81 -8.00
CA LYS A 41 16.00 -23.85 -7.52
C LYS A 41 16.69 -23.39 -6.23
N ILE A 42 16.73 -24.29 -5.26
CA ILE A 42 17.52 -24.10 -4.03
C ILE A 42 18.88 -24.72 -4.25
N LEU A 43 19.92 -23.97 -3.92
CA LEU A 43 21.30 -24.41 -3.95
C LEU A 43 21.61 -25.26 -2.70
N PRO A 44 22.72 -26.04 -2.69
CA PRO A 44 23.15 -26.77 -1.50
C PRO A 44 23.39 -25.89 -0.28
N SER A 45 23.69 -24.60 -0.46
CA SER A 45 23.78 -23.58 0.61
C SER A 45 22.46 -23.23 1.27
N GLY A 46 21.31 -23.64 0.70
CA GLY A 46 19.98 -23.24 1.14
C GLY A 46 19.44 -21.97 0.46
N ASP A 47 20.25 -21.32 -0.37
CA ASP A 47 19.88 -20.08 -1.07
C ASP A 47 19.12 -20.38 -2.37
N ILE A 48 18.31 -19.42 -2.82
CA ILE A 48 17.71 -19.46 -4.15
C ILE A 48 18.78 -19.12 -5.19
N ARG A 49 18.79 -19.85 -6.32
CA ARG A 49 19.70 -19.59 -7.42
C ARG A 49 19.60 -18.13 -7.90
N GLN A 50 20.74 -17.47 -8.14
CA GLN A 50 20.85 -16.05 -8.47
C GLN A 50 19.97 -15.65 -9.66
N THR A 51 19.94 -16.44 -10.75
CA THR A 51 19.11 -16.14 -11.92
C THR A 51 17.60 -16.20 -11.63
N ASP A 52 17.18 -17.01 -10.67
CA ASP A 52 15.77 -17.08 -10.23
C ASP A 52 15.45 -15.89 -9.31
N LEU A 53 16.40 -15.47 -8.45
CA LEU A 53 16.28 -14.26 -7.64
C LEU A 53 16.12 -13.00 -8.48
N GLU A 54 16.89 -12.85 -9.55
CA GLU A 54 16.79 -11.71 -10.47
C GLU A 54 15.41 -11.60 -11.09
N LYS A 55 14.87 -12.71 -11.61
CA LYS A 55 13.49 -12.74 -12.17
C LYS A 55 12.44 -12.38 -11.11
N ILE A 56 12.54 -12.96 -9.92
CA ILE A 56 11.62 -12.66 -8.82
C ILE A 56 11.75 -11.19 -8.41
N SER A 57 12.96 -10.64 -8.37
CA SER A 57 13.23 -9.23 -8.06
C SER A 57 12.55 -8.29 -9.06
N ASP A 58 12.70 -8.54 -10.35
CA ASP A 58 12.10 -7.67 -11.40
C ASP A 58 10.57 -7.70 -11.37
N LEU A 59 9.98 -8.88 -11.18
CA LEU A 59 8.54 -9.01 -10.98
C LEU A 59 8.10 -8.34 -9.67
N THR A 60 8.92 -8.41 -8.61
CA THR A 60 8.64 -7.73 -7.34
C THR A 60 8.65 -6.22 -7.49
N LYS A 61 9.59 -5.64 -8.24
CA LYS A 61 9.62 -4.20 -8.57
C LYS A 61 8.37 -3.79 -9.33
N SER A 62 7.93 -4.61 -10.28
CA SER A 62 6.67 -4.40 -11.02
C SER A 62 5.43 -4.45 -10.11
N ALA A 63 5.37 -5.45 -9.21
CA ALA A 63 4.31 -5.56 -8.21
C ALA A 63 4.28 -4.36 -7.26
N PHE A 64 5.45 -3.84 -6.93
CA PHE A 64 5.58 -2.66 -6.08
C PHE A 64 5.09 -1.37 -6.75
N LEU A 65 5.30 -1.19 -8.07
CA LEU A 65 4.71 -0.07 -8.82
C LEU A 65 3.19 -0.14 -8.80
N ILE A 66 2.60 -1.35 -8.92
CA ILE A 66 1.14 -1.56 -8.79
C ILE A 66 0.68 -1.21 -7.37
N TYR A 67 1.43 -1.60 -6.32
CA TYR A 67 1.12 -1.22 -4.94
C TYR A 67 1.08 0.30 -4.77
N SER A 68 2.09 1.00 -5.25
CA SER A 68 2.15 2.46 -5.15
C SER A 68 0.99 3.15 -5.88
N SER A 69 0.67 2.69 -7.10
CA SER A 69 -0.49 3.18 -7.85
C SER A 69 -1.81 2.88 -7.14
N TYR A 70 -1.91 1.71 -6.48
CA TYR A 70 -3.08 1.32 -5.70
C TYR A 70 -3.30 2.24 -4.50
N THR A 71 -2.23 2.61 -3.78
CA THR A 71 -2.34 3.55 -2.66
C THR A 71 -2.78 4.93 -3.11
N GLU A 72 -2.26 5.42 -4.24
CA GLU A 72 -2.65 6.70 -4.82
C GLU A 72 -4.10 6.71 -5.30
N ALA A 73 -4.53 5.68 -6.04
CA ALA A 73 -5.90 5.55 -6.54
C ALA A 73 -6.93 5.46 -5.38
N ASN A 74 -6.57 4.80 -4.27
CA ASN A 74 -7.43 4.76 -3.08
C ASN A 74 -7.56 6.11 -2.41
N LEU A 75 -6.51 6.92 -2.29
CA LEU A 75 -6.64 8.29 -1.80
C LEU A 75 -7.65 9.07 -2.65
N LEU A 76 -7.47 9.03 -3.98
CA LEU A 76 -8.34 9.76 -4.89
C LEU A 76 -9.79 9.25 -4.84
N ARG A 77 -10.01 7.94 -4.71
CA ARG A 77 -11.33 7.36 -4.48
C ARG A 77 -11.95 7.88 -3.17
N LEU A 78 -11.18 7.91 -2.09
CA LEU A 78 -11.66 8.32 -0.77
C LEU A 78 -12.05 9.79 -0.73
N ILE A 79 -11.30 10.68 -1.36
CA ILE A 79 -11.61 12.11 -1.38
C ILE A 79 -12.79 12.48 -2.29
N HIS A 80 -13.15 11.59 -3.20
CA HIS A 80 -14.34 11.74 -4.06
C HIS A 80 -15.52 10.89 -3.60
N LEU A 81 -15.47 10.27 -2.42
CA LEU A 81 -16.64 9.59 -1.84
C LEU A 81 -17.81 10.56 -1.70
N PRO A 82 -19.06 10.12 -1.96
CA PRO A 82 -20.24 10.93 -1.70
C PRO A 82 -20.24 11.47 -0.27
N ASN A 83 -20.55 12.76 -0.12
CA ASN A 83 -20.61 13.46 1.17
C ASN A 83 -19.31 13.44 2.00
N SER A 84 -18.15 13.27 1.36
CA SER A 84 -16.85 13.21 2.04
C SER A 84 -16.28 14.61 2.32
N PHE A 85 -15.83 15.26 1.27
CA PHE A 85 -15.14 16.55 1.31
C PHE A 85 -15.83 17.56 0.39
N GLU A 86 -15.77 18.83 0.80
CA GLU A 86 -16.18 19.93 -0.05
C GLU A 86 -15.18 20.16 -1.19
N ASN A 87 -15.62 20.81 -2.28
CA ASN A 87 -14.75 21.07 -3.44
C ASN A 87 -13.44 21.81 -3.07
N ALA A 88 -13.49 22.73 -2.11
CA ALA A 88 -12.31 23.46 -1.64
C ALA A 88 -11.33 22.52 -0.91
N GLU A 89 -11.83 21.58 -0.13
CA GLU A 89 -11.06 20.58 0.59
C GLU A 89 -10.42 19.57 -0.37
N VAL A 90 -11.18 19.07 -1.34
CA VAL A 90 -10.65 18.19 -2.41
C VAL A 90 -9.50 18.88 -3.15
N LYS A 91 -9.67 20.17 -3.53
CA LYS A 91 -8.59 20.95 -4.16
C LYS A 91 -7.38 21.08 -3.25
N ALA A 92 -7.57 21.31 -1.96
CA ALA A 92 -6.47 21.40 -0.99
C ALA A 92 -5.69 20.08 -0.84
N ILE A 93 -6.41 18.93 -0.81
CA ILE A 93 -5.79 17.60 -0.75
C ILE A 93 -5.01 17.31 -2.04
N ILE A 94 -5.59 17.60 -3.21
CA ILE A 94 -4.94 17.41 -4.51
C ILE A 94 -3.67 18.27 -4.59
N LYS A 95 -3.72 19.54 -4.16
CA LYS A 95 -2.55 20.43 -4.12
C LYS A 95 -1.45 19.88 -3.20
N ALA A 96 -1.80 19.38 -2.02
CA ALA A 96 -0.83 18.75 -1.12
C ALA A 96 -0.20 17.49 -1.75
N LYS A 97 -1.02 16.65 -2.42
CA LYS A 97 -0.59 15.45 -3.13
C LYS A 97 0.40 15.75 -4.28
N GLN A 98 0.27 16.86 -4.99
CA GLN A 98 1.17 17.26 -6.08
C GLN A 98 2.62 17.38 -5.60
N ASN A 99 2.83 17.83 -4.37
CA ASN A 99 4.16 17.88 -3.78
C ASN A 99 4.69 16.51 -3.37
N ASN A 100 3.83 15.72 -2.73
CA ASN A 100 4.10 14.34 -2.31
C ASN A 100 2.79 13.64 -1.96
N ILE A 101 2.65 12.38 -2.37
CA ILE A 101 1.46 11.55 -2.05
C ILE A 101 1.19 11.47 -0.54
N ILE A 102 2.23 11.47 0.29
CA ILE A 102 2.14 11.44 1.76
C ILE A 102 1.43 12.70 2.28
N ASN A 103 1.77 13.87 1.75
CA ASN A 103 1.12 15.12 2.10
C ASN A 103 -0.37 15.12 1.74
N GLY A 104 -0.74 14.45 0.64
CA GLY A 104 -2.14 14.24 0.27
C GLY A 104 -2.89 13.43 1.32
N TRP A 105 -2.32 12.31 1.77
CA TRP A 105 -2.87 11.48 2.84
C TRP A 105 -2.99 12.25 4.16
N PHE A 106 -1.94 12.96 4.57
CA PHE A 106 -1.97 13.77 5.80
C PHE A 106 -3.04 14.84 5.75
N LYS A 107 -3.16 15.54 4.60
CA LYS A 107 -4.18 16.58 4.44
C LYS A 107 -5.59 16.00 4.49
N ALA A 108 -5.82 14.83 3.90
CA ALA A 108 -7.12 14.16 3.96
C ALA A 108 -7.49 13.75 5.40
N ILE A 109 -6.56 13.17 6.15
CA ILE A 109 -6.77 12.81 7.56
C ILE A 109 -7.05 14.07 8.38
N GLN A 110 -6.23 15.10 8.26
CA GLN A 110 -6.40 16.37 8.99
C GLN A 110 -7.79 16.96 8.77
N LEU A 111 -8.24 17.06 7.51
CA LEU A 111 -9.55 17.61 7.19
C LEU A 111 -10.69 16.74 7.68
N ALA A 112 -10.56 15.40 7.58
CA ALA A 112 -11.54 14.47 8.12
C ALA A 112 -11.62 14.58 9.65
N SER A 113 -10.48 14.68 10.35
CA SER A 113 -10.41 14.83 11.80
C SER A 113 -11.01 16.16 12.28
N SER A 114 -10.73 17.27 11.57
CA SER A 114 -11.20 18.59 11.98
C SER A 114 -12.71 18.78 11.91
N LYS A 115 -13.40 17.95 11.12
CA LYS A 115 -14.88 17.97 11.01
C LYS A 115 -15.57 17.22 12.16
N ASN A 116 -14.82 16.49 12.98
CA ASN A 116 -15.38 15.52 13.89
C ASN A 116 -14.89 15.73 15.32
N ASN A 117 -15.84 16.05 16.22
CA ASN A 117 -15.64 16.06 17.66
C ASN A 117 -16.14 14.73 18.26
N VAL A 118 -15.44 13.63 17.94
CA VAL A 118 -15.83 12.30 18.42
C VAL A 118 -15.04 11.89 19.66
N SER A 119 -15.72 11.30 20.63
CA SER A 119 -15.11 10.58 21.73
C SER A 119 -14.96 9.11 21.35
N ILE A 120 -13.74 8.59 21.41
CA ILE A 120 -13.42 7.23 21.02
C ILE A 120 -13.38 6.34 22.23
N ALA A 121 -13.92 5.12 22.12
CA ALA A 121 -13.86 4.12 23.19
C ALA A 121 -12.40 3.90 23.64
N GLY A 122 -12.17 3.86 24.95
CA GLY A 122 -10.82 3.75 25.53
C GLY A 122 -10.12 5.08 25.80
N GLY A 123 -10.84 6.23 25.69
CA GLY A 123 -10.32 7.54 26.10
C GLY A 123 -9.40 8.21 25.05
N SER A 124 -9.28 7.66 23.85
CA SER A 124 -8.51 8.27 22.77
C SER A 124 -9.20 9.51 22.25
N THR A 125 -8.45 10.61 22.05
CA THR A 125 -8.94 11.81 21.39
C THR A 125 -8.78 11.68 19.87
N ILE A 126 -9.55 12.46 19.11
CA ILE A 126 -9.41 12.50 17.64
C ILE A 126 -7.99 12.90 17.22
N ALA A 127 -7.32 13.77 17.96
CA ALA A 127 -5.93 14.16 17.71
C ALA A 127 -4.95 12.99 17.89
N MET A 128 -5.14 12.13 18.89
CA MET A 128 -4.34 10.92 19.07
C MET A 128 -4.55 9.94 17.92
N CYS A 129 -5.78 9.81 17.43
CA CYS A 129 -6.08 8.97 16.27
C CYS A 129 -5.45 9.52 14.99
N GLU A 130 -5.53 10.83 14.77
CA GLU A 130 -4.84 11.48 13.66
C GLU A 130 -3.33 11.19 13.69
N GLN A 131 -2.69 11.35 14.83
CA GLN A 131 -1.27 11.06 15.01
C GLN A 131 -0.94 9.59 14.72
N SER A 132 -1.78 8.65 15.19
CA SER A 132 -1.61 7.22 14.92
C SER A 132 -1.71 6.90 13.44
N LEU A 133 -2.71 7.44 12.75
CA LEU A 133 -2.90 7.26 11.31
C LEU A 133 -1.73 7.85 10.51
N GLN A 134 -1.24 9.03 10.89
CA GLN A 134 -0.05 9.65 10.28
C GLN A 134 1.21 8.81 10.54
N GLY A 135 1.33 8.19 11.71
CA GLY A 135 2.40 7.24 12.05
C GLY A 135 2.41 6.04 11.11
N ILE A 136 1.26 5.44 10.85
CA ILE A 136 1.11 4.31 9.92
C ILE A 136 1.50 4.74 8.50
N ILE A 137 1.06 5.90 8.05
CA ILE A 137 1.43 6.43 6.72
C ILE A 137 2.93 6.63 6.61
N ASN A 138 3.57 7.23 7.61
CA ASN A 138 5.01 7.41 7.63
C ASN A 138 5.77 6.07 7.55
N SER A 139 5.30 5.06 8.27
CA SER A 139 5.95 3.75 8.33
C SER A 139 5.77 2.94 7.03
N TYR A 140 4.59 3.00 6.39
CA TYR A 140 4.23 2.06 5.32
C TYR A 140 4.00 2.70 3.95
N LEU A 141 3.96 4.04 3.83
CA LEU A 141 3.80 4.73 2.54
C LEU A 141 4.98 5.63 2.18
N LYS A 142 5.69 6.20 3.16
CA LYS A 142 6.76 7.18 2.90
C LYS A 142 7.94 6.55 2.15
N ASN A 143 8.56 5.50 2.70
CA ASN A 143 9.67 4.81 2.01
C ASN A 143 9.21 4.19 0.68
N PRO A 144 8.07 3.50 0.60
CA PRO A 144 7.47 3.10 -0.67
C PRO A 144 7.37 4.22 -1.70
N SER A 145 6.94 5.42 -1.32
CA SER A 145 6.83 6.52 -2.29
C SER A 145 8.20 6.96 -2.87
N LEU A 146 9.26 6.89 -2.06
CA LEU A 146 10.63 7.19 -2.50
C LEU A 146 11.18 6.11 -3.44
N ILE A 147 10.98 4.83 -3.12
CA ILE A 147 11.36 3.70 -3.98
C ILE A 147 10.62 3.78 -5.32
N ARG A 148 9.31 4.06 -5.28
CA ARG A 148 8.50 4.21 -6.50
C ARG A 148 9.09 5.28 -7.43
N ASN A 149 9.50 6.41 -6.90
CA ASN A 149 10.10 7.47 -7.71
C ASN A 149 11.40 6.99 -8.38
N LYS A 150 12.25 6.25 -7.66
CA LYS A 150 13.48 5.69 -8.23
C LYS A 150 13.16 4.71 -9.37
N LEU A 151 12.25 3.77 -9.15
CA LEU A 151 11.82 2.80 -10.17
C LEU A 151 11.20 3.49 -11.40
N ALA A 152 10.36 4.49 -11.19
CA ALA A 152 9.74 5.25 -12.28
C ALA A 152 10.75 6.04 -13.11
N HIS A 153 11.91 6.40 -12.54
CA HIS A 153 13.02 7.04 -13.22
C HIS A 153 14.10 6.07 -13.72
N GLY A 154 13.78 4.77 -13.85
CA GLY A 154 14.67 3.77 -14.43
C GLY A 154 15.78 3.26 -13.50
N GLN A 155 15.75 3.57 -12.21
CA GLN A 155 16.76 3.12 -11.23
C GLN A 155 16.42 1.71 -10.71
N TRP A 156 16.47 0.72 -11.58
CA TRP A 156 16.04 -0.66 -11.29
C TRP A 156 17.12 -1.54 -10.66
N SER A 157 18.38 -1.32 -11.06
CA SER A 157 19.53 -2.09 -10.54
C SER A 157 20.37 -1.27 -9.57
N THR A 158 20.50 0.02 -9.83
CA THR A 158 21.31 0.93 -9.03
C THR A 158 20.52 2.19 -8.74
N ALA A 159 20.36 2.53 -7.47
CA ALA A 159 19.71 3.74 -7.05
C ALA A 159 20.73 4.88 -6.80
N PHE A 160 20.33 6.07 -7.18
CA PHE A 160 21.13 7.29 -6.99
C PHE A 160 20.46 8.23 -5.96
N ASN A 161 21.23 9.17 -5.46
CA ASN A 161 20.71 10.28 -4.65
C ASN A 161 19.81 11.18 -5.51
N ARG A 162 19.14 12.15 -4.88
CA ARG A 162 18.18 13.05 -5.56
C ARG A 162 18.80 13.81 -6.74
N ASN A 163 20.08 14.13 -6.67
CA ASN A 163 20.79 14.92 -7.68
C ASN A 163 21.52 14.03 -8.71
N CYS A 164 21.36 12.72 -8.65
CA CYS A 164 22.06 11.73 -9.50
C CYS A 164 23.59 11.87 -9.50
N SER A 165 24.18 12.44 -8.43
CA SER A 165 25.60 12.71 -8.30
C SER A 165 26.37 11.64 -7.51
N SER A 166 25.69 10.78 -6.78
CA SER A 166 26.28 9.67 -6.02
C SER A 166 25.28 8.53 -5.83
N LEU A 167 25.77 7.37 -5.42
CA LEU A 167 24.92 6.24 -5.09
C LEU A 167 24.02 6.58 -3.90
N ASN A 168 22.84 5.95 -3.88
CA ASN A 168 21.93 6.06 -2.74
C ASN A 168 22.52 5.31 -1.53
N SER A 169 22.69 6.02 -0.42
CA SER A 169 23.21 5.45 0.83
C SER A 169 22.13 4.94 1.78
N ASN A 170 20.85 5.17 1.48
CA ASN A 170 19.75 4.76 2.36
C ASN A 170 19.20 3.39 1.95
N PRO A 171 19.49 2.31 2.71
CA PRO A 171 19.04 0.96 2.39
C PRO A 171 17.51 0.79 2.42
N LEU A 172 16.79 1.63 3.18
CA LEU A 172 15.33 1.59 3.26
C LEU A 172 14.63 2.07 1.99
N THR A 173 15.36 2.78 1.13
CA THR A 173 14.86 3.27 -0.15
C THR A 173 15.58 2.63 -1.35
N GLU A 174 16.29 1.52 -1.12
CA GLU A 174 16.98 0.76 -2.16
C GLU A 174 16.00 -0.21 -2.84
N PRO A 175 15.77 -0.09 -4.18
CA PRO A 175 14.84 -0.96 -4.89
C PRO A 175 15.20 -2.46 -4.84
N ASN A 176 16.49 -2.80 -4.71
CA ASN A 176 16.93 -4.18 -4.62
C ASN A 176 16.60 -4.84 -3.27
N ASN A 177 16.24 -4.07 -2.24
CA ASN A 177 15.83 -4.58 -0.94
C ASN A 177 14.31 -4.86 -0.86
N LEU A 178 13.58 -4.73 -1.98
CA LEU A 178 12.18 -5.08 -2.03
C LEU A 178 11.98 -6.60 -1.87
N ASP A 179 11.08 -6.97 -0.96
CA ASP A 179 10.66 -8.36 -0.76
C ASP A 179 9.15 -8.47 -0.98
N ILE A 180 8.75 -9.36 -1.86
CA ILE A 180 7.32 -9.58 -2.20
C ILE A 180 6.51 -10.03 -0.99
N ALA A 181 7.09 -10.74 -0.03
CA ALA A 181 6.38 -11.13 1.18
C ALA A 181 6.05 -9.91 2.05
N LYS A 182 6.97 -8.94 2.13
CA LYS A 182 6.73 -7.67 2.83
C LYS A 182 5.70 -6.80 2.11
N ILE A 183 5.72 -6.76 0.78
CA ILE A 183 4.73 -6.04 -0.03
C ILE A 183 3.32 -6.63 0.20
N ASP A 184 3.17 -7.95 0.35
CA ASP A 184 1.90 -8.58 0.74
C ASP A 184 1.38 -8.01 2.07
N GLY A 185 2.24 -7.88 3.06
CA GLY A 185 1.90 -7.29 4.35
C GLY A 185 1.53 -5.81 4.26
N TRP A 186 2.26 -5.03 3.45
CA TRP A 186 1.94 -3.62 3.22
C TRP A 186 0.55 -3.43 2.60
N TYR A 187 0.12 -4.31 1.69
CA TYR A 187 -1.25 -4.29 1.18
C TYR A 187 -2.29 -4.52 2.28
N LEU A 188 -2.04 -5.49 3.19
CA LEU A 188 -2.96 -5.77 4.29
C LEU A 188 -3.08 -4.59 5.25
N ILE A 189 -1.96 -3.98 5.63
CA ILE A 189 -1.93 -2.79 6.48
C ILE A 189 -2.64 -1.62 5.80
N PHE A 190 -2.34 -1.40 4.51
CA PHE A 190 -2.91 -0.31 3.76
C PHE A 190 -4.43 -0.44 3.57
N ASP A 191 -4.94 -1.64 3.29
CA ASP A 191 -6.39 -1.86 3.14
C ASP A 191 -7.14 -1.50 4.44
N LYS A 192 -6.57 -1.80 5.61
CA LYS A 192 -7.14 -1.42 6.91
C LYS A 192 -7.02 0.08 7.18
N LEU A 193 -5.90 0.71 6.82
CA LEU A 193 -5.74 2.15 6.89
C LEU A 193 -6.77 2.88 6.02
N ALA A 194 -6.98 2.41 4.78
CA ALA A 194 -7.96 2.99 3.86
C ALA A 194 -9.40 2.82 4.38
N GLU A 195 -9.71 1.70 5.04
CA GLU A 195 -11.01 1.49 5.70
C GLU A 195 -11.18 2.43 6.89
N LEU A 196 -10.16 2.59 7.75
CA LEU A 196 -10.21 3.56 8.86
C LEU A 196 -10.48 4.98 8.38
N LEU A 197 -9.77 5.44 7.34
CA LEU A 197 -10.01 6.77 6.79
C LEU A 197 -11.41 6.89 6.19
N LYS A 198 -11.90 5.87 5.50
CA LYS A 198 -13.27 5.83 4.98
C LYS A 198 -14.30 5.98 6.12
N GLN A 199 -14.12 5.24 7.21
CA GLN A 199 -15.00 5.33 8.38
C GLN A 199 -14.92 6.71 9.05
N LEU A 200 -13.73 7.29 9.17
CA LEU A 200 -13.55 8.64 9.70
C LEU A 200 -14.30 9.71 8.85
N ILE A 201 -14.32 9.53 7.53
CA ILE A 201 -14.99 10.44 6.60
C ILE A 201 -16.52 10.26 6.64
N GLN A 202 -17.01 9.01 6.52
CA GLN A 202 -18.42 8.73 6.28
C GLN A 202 -19.25 8.45 7.54
N SER A 203 -18.63 7.87 8.55
CA SER A 203 -19.32 7.39 9.76
C SER A 203 -18.48 7.60 11.02
N PRO A 204 -18.07 8.85 11.33
CA PRO A 204 -17.14 9.12 12.41
C PRO A 204 -17.67 8.68 13.79
N ASN A 205 -18.96 8.91 14.08
CA ASN A 205 -19.56 8.63 15.38
C ASN A 205 -19.96 7.16 15.59
N GLN A 206 -20.12 6.38 14.52
CA GLN A 206 -20.56 4.99 14.60
C GLN A 206 -19.50 4.03 14.07
N GLY A 207 -19.12 4.16 12.78
CA GLY A 207 -18.15 3.28 12.16
C GLY A 207 -16.75 3.45 12.71
N PHE A 208 -16.22 4.68 12.69
CA PHE A 208 -14.86 4.95 13.12
C PHE A 208 -14.64 4.70 14.61
N THR A 209 -15.50 5.25 15.48
CA THR A 209 -15.36 5.09 16.95
C THR A 209 -15.42 3.63 17.39
N VAL A 210 -16.24 2.82 16.74
CA VAL A 210 -16.40 1.38 17.08
C VAL A 210 -15.24 0.56 16.51
N GLN A 211 -14.81 0.82 15.28
CA GLN A 211 -13.83 -0.02 14.58
C GLN A 211 -12.37 0.41 14.81
N TYR A 212 -12.13 1.64 15.28
CA TYR A 212 -10.77 2.20 15.38
C TYR A 212 -9.82 1.30 16.17
N SER A 213 -10.18 0.95 17.41
CA SER A 213 -9.30 0.16 18.29
C SER A 213 -9.00 -1.22 17.70
N GLN A 214 -10.01 -1.89 17.14
CA GLN A 214 -9.84 -3.18 16.50
C GLN A 214 -8.91 -3.10 15.27
N LEU A 215 -9.17 -2.18 14.36
CA LEU A 215 -8.38 -2.06 13.12
C LEU A 215 -6.93 -1.63 13.40
N ILE A 216 -6.70 -0.76 14.38
CA ILE A 216 -5.34 -0.41 14.83
C ILE A 216 -4.63 -1.63 15.42
N GLN A 217 -5.29 -2.42 16.25
CA GLN A 217 -4.71 -3.66 16.80
C GLN A 217 -4.37 -4.65 15.68
N GLU A 218 -5.23 -4.82 14.69
CA GLU A 218 -4.99 -5.68 13.54
C GLU A 218 -3.80 -5.17 12.70
N ILE A 219 -3.68 -3.86 12.47
CA ILE A 219 -2.53 -3.25 11.80
C ILE A 219 -1.24 -3.56 12.57
N ASN A 220 -1.24 -3.37 13.87
CA ASN A 220 -0.06 -3.63 14.72
C ASN A 220 0.34 -5.11 14.70
N THR A 221 -0.63 -6.02 14.77
CA THR A 221 -0.38 -7.47 14.65
C THR A 221 0.27 -7.81 13.30
N ILE A 222 -0.31 -7.33 12.19
CA ILE A 222 0.26 -7.55 10.86
C ILE A 222 1.65 -6.93 10.76
N ALA A 223 1.87 -5.76 11.33
CA ALA A 223 3.16 -5.07 11.32
C ALA A 223 4.27 -5.88 12.01
N ILE A 224 3.94 -6.54 13.12
CA ILE A 224 4.85 -7.45 13.83
C ILE A 224 5.12 -8.70 12.96
N ASP A 225 4.08 -9.32 12.44
CA ASP A 225 4.20 -10.54 11.64
C ASP A 225 5.05 -10.33 10.39
N VAL A 226 4.84 -9.21 9.69
CA VAL A 226 5.58 -8.85 8.45
C VAL A 226 7.08 -8.71 8.67
N GLN A 227 7.55 -8.43 9.88
CA GLN A 227 8.99 -8.36 10.16
C GLN A 227 9.67 -9.71 9.89
N SER A 228 8.98 -10.82 10.18
CA SER A 228 9.47 -12.18 9.96
C SER A 228 9.28 -12.68 8.53
N TRP A 229 8.47 -11.98 7.71
CA TRP A 229 8.15 -12.41 6.36
C TRP A 229 9.32 -12.16 5.41
N ASN A 230 9.65 -13.17 4.62
CA ASN A 230 10.67 -13.11 3.58
C ASN A 230 10.34 -14.10 2.47
N LEU A 231 11.12 -14.03 1.39
CA LEU A 231 10.96 -14.87 0.21
C LEU A 231 11.03 -16.37 0.52
N ILE A 232 11.93 -16.79 1.42
CA ILE A 232 12.10 -18.20 1.80
C ILE A 232 10.86 -18.71 2.54
N THR A 233 10.39 -17.97 3.54
CA THR A 233 9.17 -18.33 4.28
C THR A 233 7.93 -18.33 3.38
N LYS A 234 7.86 -17.40 2.42
CA LYS A 234 6.80 -17.37 1.41
C LYS A 234 6.86 -18.62 0.52
N ARG A 235 8.04 -18.99 0.03
CA ARG A 235 8.24 -20.20 -0.76
C ARG A 235 7.79 -21.46 -0.01
N ALA A 236 8.22 -21.62 1.24
CA ALA A 236 7.83 -22.76 2.07
C ALA A 236 6.30 -22.86 2.23
N ARG A 237 5.62 -21.72 2.45
CA ARG A 237 4.14 -21.69 2.52
C ARG A 237 3.47 -22.06 1.19
N LEU A 238 4.01 -21.61 0.07
CA LEU A 238 3.44 -21.90 -1.26
C LEU A 238 3.58 -23.38 -1.63
N LEU A 239 4.67 -24.04 -1.21
CA LEU A 239 4.88 -25.47 -1.45
C LEU A 239 3.99 -26.34 -0.55
N LYS A 240 3.77 -25.97 0.71
CA LYS A 240 2.88 -26.69 1.65
C LYS A 240 1.41 -26.68 1.21
N ARG A 241 0.95 -25.65 0.47
CA ARG A 241 -0.45 -25.52 0.02
C ARG A 241 -0.82 -26.43 -1.16
N GLY A 242 0.02 -27.43 -1.50
CA GLY A 242 -0.26 -28.41 -2.54
C GLY A 242 -0.59 -27.74 -3.88
N GLY A 243 0.41 -27.22 -4.56
CA GLY A 243 0.20 -26.68 -5.90
C GLY A 243 -0.13 -27.80 -6.88
N ILE A 244 -1.16 -27.63 -7.70
CA ILE A 244 -1.38 -28.46 -8.89
C ILE A 244 -0.06 -28.51 -9.66
N PRO A 245 0.47 -29.69 -10.00
CA PRO A 245 1.65 -29.79 -10.84
C PRO A 245 1.36 -29.07 -12.16
N LEU A 246 2.16 -28.06 -12.48
CA LEU A 246 2.06 -27.42 -13.79
C LEU A 246 2.50 -28.46 -14.82
N PRO A 247 1.82 -28.58 -15.97
CA PRO A 247 2.25 -29.49 -17.02
C PRO A 247 3.71 -29.17 -17.37
N VAL A 248 4.54 -30.17 -17.33
CA VAL A 248 5.93 -30.08 -17.79
C VAL A 248 5.81 -29.79 -19.28
N SER A 249 6.21 -28.60 -19.72
CA SER A 249 6.41 -28.33 -21.12
C SER A 249 7.54 -29.26 -21.56
N GLU A 250 7.19 -30.31 -22.26
CA GLU A 250 8.18 -31.09 -23.01
C GLU A 250 8.93 -30.13 -23.93
N SER A 251 10.24 -30.19 -23.81
CA SER A 251 11.24 -29.43 -24.56
C SER A 251 11.17 -29.70 -26.04
#